data_289e14af5873a0a873199c9bb245096b
#
_entry.id   289e14af5873a0a873199c9bb245096b
#
_cell.length_a   1.000
_cell.length_b   1.000
_cell.length_c   1.000
_cell.angle_alpha   90.00
_cell.angle_beta   90.00
_cell.angle_gamma   90.00
#
_symmetry.space_group_name_H-M   'P 1'
#
loop_
_entity.id
_entity.type
_entity.pdbx_description
1 polymer ?
#
loop_
_entity_poly.entity_id
_entity_poly.type
_entity_poly.pdbx_seq_one_letter_code
_entity_poly.pdbx_strand_id
1 'polypeptide(L)'
;MVPLVENRDQMLRMLGKAIKSVYASVFYAGSRTYIQTTANLLSEEKMAVVVQSICGTEHDGLYYPMLSGVGRSINFYPIGNEKPEDGIVNLAFGLGKTVVDGGNTLRFSPKYPKKILQLS
;
A
#
# COMPACT_ATOMS: atom_id res chain seq x y z
N MET A 1 11.39 -0.82 1.99
CA MET A 1 12.47 0.05 1.53
C MET A 1 12.90 -0.39 0.15
N VAL A 2 13.11 0.55 -0.76
CA VAL A 2 13.53 0.27 -2.14
C VAL A 2 15.00 0.67 -2.25
N PRO A 3 15.90 -0.23 -2.64
CA PRO A 3 17.30 0.13 -2.84
C PRO A 3 17.43 1.13 -4.00
N LEU A 4 18.33 2.08 -3.84
CA LEU A 4 18.66 3.02 -4.91
C LEU A 4 19.37 2.26 -6.02
N VAL A 5 18.84 2.29 -7.22
CA VAL A 5 19.42 1.60 -8.38
C VAL A 5 19.99 2.65 -9.32
N GLU A 6 21.30 2.78 -9.31
CA GLU A 6 22.02 3.77 -10.14
C GLU A 6 22.18 3.32 -11.60
N ASN A 7 22.10 2.00 -11.88
CA ASN A 7 22.32 1.44 -13.20
C ASN A 7 20.99 1.03 -13.86
N ARG A 8 20.73 1.59 -15.05
CA ARG A 8 19.55 1.30 -15.86
C ARG A 8 19.36 -0.19 -16.16
N ASP A 9 20.43 -0.91 -16.44
CA ASP A 9 20.36 -2.34 -16.76
C ASP A 9 19.98 -3.16 -15.53
N GLN A 10 20.49 -2.79 -14.38
CA GLN A 10 20.10 -3.42 -13.11
C GLN A 10 18.63 -3.13 -12.78
N MET A 11 18.18 -1.88 -12.98
CA MET A 11 16.77 -1.51 -12.79
C MET A 11 15.84 -2.32 -13.69
N LEU A 12 16.18 -2.47 -14.97
CA LEU A 12 15.37 -3.25 -15.92
C LEU A 12 15.32 -4.74 -15.53
N ARG A 13 16.43 -5.31 -15.06
CA ARG A 13 16.44 -6.71 -14.56
C ARG A 13 15.57 -6.87 -13.32
N MET A 14 15.65 -5.94 -12.38
CA MET A 14 14.83 -5.98 -11.17
C MET A 14 13.34 -5.82 -11.48
N LEU A 15 12.98 -4.88 -12.36
CA LEU A 15 11.62 -4.67 -12.82
C LEU A 15 11.08 -5.92 -13.53
N GLY A 16 11.86 -6.49 -14.46
CA GLY A 16 11.48 -7.72 -15.15
C GLY A 16 11.28 -8.90 -14.19
N LYS A 17 12.12 -9.02 -13.16
CA LYS A 17 11.96 -10.04 -12.12
C LYS A 17 10.68 -9.80 -11.30
N ALA A 18 10.39 -8.56 -10.92
CA ALA A 18 9.18 -8.21 -10.18
C ALA A 18 7.91 -8.51 -10.99
N ILE A 19 7.87 -8.13 -12.28
CA ILE A 19 6.75 -8.43 -13.17
C ILE A 19 6.52 -9.94 -13.26
N LYS A 20 7.59 -10.72 -13.49
CA LYS A 20 7.48 -12.19 -13.51
C LYS A 20 6.95 -12.76 -12.20
N SER A 21 7.34 -12.19 -11.05
CA SER A 21 6.84 -12.60 -9.73
C SER A 21 5.34 -12.32 -9.57
N VAL A 22 4.83 -11.20 -10.10
CA VAL A 22 3.40 -10.91 -10.09
C VAL A 22 2.64 -11.95 -10.90
N TYR A 23 3.08 -12.27 -12.13
CA TYR A 23 2.46 -13.32 -12.92
C TYR A 23 2.53 -14.71 -12.25
N ALA A 24 3.66 -15.03 -11.63
CA ALA A 24 3.84 -16.30 -10.94
C ALA A 24 2.96 -16.42 -9.68
N SER A 25 2.53 -15.31 -9.09
CA SER A 25 1.73 -15.31 -7.85
C SER A 25 0.36 -15.98 -7.99
N VAL A 26 -0.19 -16.07 -9.20
CA VAL A 26 -1.41 -16.85 -9.50
C VAL A 26 -1.27 -18.30 -9.08
N PHE A 27 -0.05 -18.86 -9.19
CA PHE A 27 0.24 -20.26 -8.89
C PHE A 27 0.61 -20.51 -7.42
N TYR A 28 0.65 -19.50 -6.58
CA TYR A 28 0.93 -19.66 -5.15
C TYR A 28 -0.24 -20.34 -4.43
N ALA A 29 0.07 -21.09 -3.37
CA ALA A 29 -0.91 -21.91 -2.66
C ALA A 29 -2.16 -21.13 -2.21
N GLY A 30 -1.99 -19.93 -1.66
CA GLY A 30 -3.11 -19.08 -1.25
C GLY A 30 -4.01 -18.65 -2.40
N SER A 31 -3.44 -18.27 -3.54
CA SER A 31 -4.19 -17.90 -4.74
C SER A 31 -4.96 -19.12 -5.31
N ARG A 32 -4.34 -20.28 -5.32
CA ARG A 32 -4.97 -21.52 -5.77
C ARG A 32 -6.17 -21.91 -4.92
N THR A 33 -6.06 -21.79 -3.59
CA THR A 33 -7.17 -22.07 -2.68
C THR A 33 -8.33 -21.11 -2.92
N TYR A 34 -8.04 -19.82 -3.12
CA TYR A 34 -9.07 -18.82 -3.44
C TYR A 34 -9.78 -19.12 -4.77
N ILE A 35 -9.03 -19.45 -5.82
CA ILE A 35 -9.58 -19.77 -7.14
C ILE A 35 -10.44 -21.05 -7.09
N GLN A 36 -10.04 -22.04 -6.30
CA GLN A 36 -10.81 -23.28 -6.12
C GLN A 36 -12.13 -23.06 -5.37
N THR A 37 -12.21 -22.04 -4.51
CA THR A 37 -13.43 -21.67 -3.78
C THR A 37 -14.34 -20.74 -4.59
N THR A 38 -13.83 -20.10 -5.62
CA THR A 38 -14.60 -19.31 -6.58
C THR A 38 -14.88 -20.15 -7.82
N ALA A 39 -16.01 -19.87 -8.50
CA ALA A 39 -16.41 -20.62 -9.71
C ALA A 39 -15.49 -20.36 -10.94
N ASN A 40 -14.35 -19.68 -10.74
CA ASN A 40 -13.42 -19.33 -11.80
C ASN A 40 -12.41 -20.45 -12.05
N LEU A 41 -12.14 -20.69 -13.34
CA LEU A 41 -11.08 -21.61 -13.74
C LEU A 41 -9.73 -20.87 -13.73
N LEU A 42 -8.67 -21.57 -13.29
CA LEU A 42 -7.30 -21.00 -13.25
C LEU A 42 -6.83 -20.49 -14.62
N SER A 43 -7.31 -21.10 -15.71
CA SER A 43 -7.01 -20.71 -17.08
C SER A 43 -7.66 -19.38 -17.51
N GLU A 44 -8.67 -18.92 -16.79
CA GLU A 44 -9.39 -17.68 -17.07
C GLU A 44 -8.86 -16.49 -16.25
N GLU A 45 -8.03 -16.75 -15.23
CA GLU A 45 -7.44 -15.70 -14.41
C GLU A 45 -6.40 -14.91 -15.18
N LYS A 46 -6.62 -13.61 -15.25
CA LYS A 46 -5.72 -12.65 -15.88
C LYS A 46 -5.11 -11.75 -14.82
N MET A 47 -3.78 -11.64 -14.84
CA MET A 47 -3.05 -10.76 -13.94
C MET A 47 -2.78 -9.41 -14.59
N ALA A 48 -3.06 -8.33 -13.86
CA ALA A 48 -2.61 -6.99 -14.20
C ALA A 48 -1.38 -6.62 -13.38
N VAL A 49 -0.48 -5.87 -13.99
CA VAL A 49 0.71 -5.33 -13.31
C VAL A 49 0.57 -3.82 -13.25
N VAL A 50 0.61 -3.27 -12.03
CA VAL A 50 0.63 -1.83 -11.80
C VAL A 50 2.04 -1.43 -11.41
N VAL A 51 2.63 -0.51 -12.17
CA VAL A 51 3.95 0.06 -11.87
C VAL A 51 3.76 1.49 -11.41
N GLN A 52 4.21 1.78 -10.20
CA GLN A 52 4.09 3.11 -9.60
C GLN A 52 5.46 3.63 -9.21
N SER A 53 5.72 4.91 -9.50
CA SER A 53 6.90 5.58 -8.96
C SER A 53 6.72 5.87 -7.47
N ILE A 54 7.80 5.71 -6.71
CA ILE A 54 7.85 6.09 -5.31
C ILE A 54 8.36 7.53 -5.23
N CYS A 55 7.59 8.39 -4.55
CA CYS A 55 8.05 9.72 -4.17
C CYS A 55 8.80 9.63 -2.84
N GLY A 56 9.91 10.34 -2.71
CA GLY A 56 10.69 10.31 -1.47
C GLY A 56 12.03 11.00 -1.62
N THR A 57 12.90 10.73 -0.68
CA THR A 57 14.29 11.17 -0.65
C THR A 57 15.22 10.01 -0.33
N GLU A 58 16.49 10.20 -0.62
CA GLU A 58 17.51 9.22 -0.30
C GLU A 58 17.88 9.29 1.20
N HIS A 59 17.98 8.12 1.83
CA HIS A 59 18.39 7.93 3.21
C HIS A 59 19.32 6.72 3.27
N ASP A 60 20.62 6.94 3.41
CA ASP A 60 21.65 5.89 3.56
C ASP A 60 21.56 4.79 2.48
N GLY A 61 21.45 5.19 1.20
CA GLY A 61 21.36 4.27 0.06
C GLY A 61 19.98 3.65 -0.14
N LEU A 62 18.98 4.08 0.61
CA LEU A 62 17.58 3.67 0.47
C LEU A 62 16.73 4.88 0.07
N TYR A 63 15.79 4.66 -0.83
CA TYR A 63 14.88 5.70 -1.29
C TYR A 63 13.48 5.46 -0.76
N TYR A 64 12.95 6.39 0.05
CA TYR A 64 11.61 6.31 0.60
C TYR A 64 11.10 7.66 1.09
N PRO A 65 9.78 7.87 1.21
CA PRO A 65 9.19 9.06 1.81
C PRO A 65 9.35 9.03 3.34
N MET A 66 9.55 10.18 3.97
CA MET A 66 9.52 10.29 5.42
C MET A 66 8.13 10.00 6.00
N LEU A 67 7.08 10.42 5.28
CA LEU A 67 5.69 10.30 5.69
C LEU A 67 4.85 9.83 4.53
N SER A 68 3.97 8.89 4.78
CA SER A 68 2.95 8.41 3.85
C SER A 68 1.59 8.41 4.51
N GLY A 69 0.53 8.56 3.73
CA GLY A 69 -0.80 8.55 4.30
C GLY A 69 -1.89 8.33 3.27
N VAL A 70 -3.08 8.09 3.78
CA VAL A 70 -4.31 7.98 3.01
C VAL A 70 -5.36 8.87 3.62
N GLY A 71 -5.91 9.79 2.82
CA GLY A 71 -7.07 10.59 3.16
C GLY A 71 -8.32 10.05 2.46
N ARG A 72 -9.42 9.99 3.18
CA ARG A 72 -10.74 9.64 2.65
C ARG A 72 -11.73 10.75 2.99
N SER A 73 -12.55 11.15 2.04
CA SER A 73 -13.60 12.15 2.23
C SER A 73 -14.76 11.64 3.11
N ILE A 74 -14.90 10.33 3.21
CA ILE A 74 -15.93 9.69 4.05
C ILE A 74 -15.24 8.85 5.12
N ASN A 75 -15.64 9.07 6.39
CA ASN A 75 -15.26 8.24 7.51
C ASN A 75 -16.36 7.23 7.78
N PHE A 76 -16.13 5.95 7.45
CA PHE A 76 -17.12 4.89 7.67
C PHE A 76 -17.28 4.48 9.14
N TYR A 77 -16.31 4.83 9.98
CA TYR A 77 -16.28 4.48 11.41
C TYR A 77 -15.95 5.73 12.23
N PRO A 78 -16.87 6.71 12.30
CA PRO A 78 -16.66 7.92 13.11
C PRO A 78 -16.60 7.59 14.59
N ILE A 79 -15.73 8.27 15.33
CA ILE A 79 -15.52 8.08 16.77
C ILE A 79 -15.85 9.37 17.52
N GLY A 80 -16.63 9.26 18.57
CA GLY A 80 -17.02 10.41 19.40
C GLY A 80 -17.92 11.39 18.65
N ASN A 81 -17.48 12.64 18.51
CA ASN A 81 -18.26 13.72 17.87
C ASN A 81 -17.99 13.86 16.37
N GLU A 82 -17.28 12.90 15.76
CA GLU A 82 -17.03 12.91 14.32
C GLU A 82 -18.29 12.51 13.55
N LYS A 83 -18.40 13.05 12.34
CA LYS A 83 -19.42 12.68 11.38
C LYS A 83 -18.79 12.00 10.18
N PRO A 84 -19.52 11.15 9.44
CA PRO A 84 -19.01 10.52 8.23
C PRO A 84 -18.40 11.50 7.22
N GLU A 85 -19.05 12.65 7.03
CA GLU A 85 -18.63 13.70 6.11
C GLU A 85 -17.36 14.48 6.55
N ASP A 86 -16.93 14.34 7.79
CA ASP A 86 -15.73 15.00 8.30
C ASP A 86 -14.43 14.40 7.72
N GLY A 87 -14.55 13.24 7.07
CA GLY A 87 -13.41 12.54 6.49
C GLY A 87 -12.50 11.89 7.53
N ILE A 88 -11.48 11.19 7.04
CA ILE A 88 -10.49 10.52 7.88
C ILE A 88 -9.12 10.51 7.20
N VAL A 89 -8.06 10.72 7.95
CA VAL A 89 -6.67 10.61 7.50
C VAL A 89 -5.95 9.59 8.37
N ASN A 90 -5.20 8.71 7.72
CA ASN A 90 -4.26 7.80 8.34
C ASN A 90 -2.85 8.14 7.83
N LEU A 91 -1.92 8.40 8.73
CA LEU A 91 -0.53 8.69 8.43
C LEU A 91 0.40 7.64 9.04
N ALA A 92 1.45 7.32 8.34
CA ALA A 92 2.54 6.46 8.82
C ALA A 92 3.89 7.05 8.45
N PHE A 93 4.90 6.81 9.26
CA PHE A 93 6.28 7.11 8.90
C PHE A 93 6.79 6.09 7.88
N GLY A 94 7.53 6.57 6.90
CA GLY A 94 8.09 5.74 5.84
C GLY A 94 7.09 5.40 4.73
N LEU A 95 7.22 4.19 4.19
CA LEU A 95 6.39 3.71 3.08
C LEU A 95 4.94 3.47 3.51
N GLY A 96 4.01 3.76 2.59
CA GLY A 96 2.57 3.65 2.80
C GLY A 96 2.02 2.22 3.02
N LYS A 97 2.86 1.20 2.93
CA LYS A 97 2.47 -0.19 3.20
C LYS A 97 1.83 -0.35 4.58
N THR A 98 2.40 0.29 5.60
CA THR A 98 1.89 0.27 6.98
C THR A 98 0.45 0.78 7.08
N VAL A 99 0.10 1.79 6.26
CA VAL A 99 -1.27 2.35 6.22
C VAL A 99 -2.27 1.34 5.64
N VAL A 100 -1.83 0.53 4.68
CA VAL A 100 -2.68 -0.44 3.99
C VAL A 100 -2.80 -1.74 4.78
N ASP A 101 -1.69 -2.22 5.35
CA ASP A 101 -1.63 -3.51 6.05
C ASP A 101 -2.11 -3.44 7.52
N GLY A 102 -2.49 -2.24 8.01
CA GLY A 102 -3.01 -2.08 9.37
C GLY A 102 -1.95 -2.05 10.47
N GLY A 103 -0.75 -1.52 10.17
CA GLY A 103 0.29 -1.27 11.19
C GLY A 103 0.06 0.04 11.96
N ASN A 104 1.03 0.41 12.80
CA ASN A 104 0.97 1.62 13.62
C ASN A 104 0.79 2.88 12.76
N THR A 105 -0.38 3.46 12.76
CA THR A 105 -0.74 4.66 12.04
C THR A 105 -1.33 5.71 12.96
N LEU A 106 -1.05 6.97 12.65
CA LEU A 106 -1.72 8.10 13.26
C LEU A 106 -3.05 8.32 12.55
N ARG A 107 -4.16 8.19 13.26
CA ARG A 107 -5.50 8.40 12.73
C ARG A 107 -6.12 9.67 13.31
N PHE A 108 -6.62 10.55 12.44
CA PHE A 108 -7.33 11.76 12.83
C PHE A 108 -8.34 12.21 11.76
N SER A 109 -9.32 13.02 12.20
CA SER A 109 -10.22 13.69 11.27
C SER A 109 -9.59 15.00 10.76
N PRO A 110 -9.63 15.30 9.43
CA PRO A 110 -9.17 16.59 8.89
C PRO A 110 -9.89 17.78 9.53
N LYS A 111 -11.12 17.61 9.97
CA LYS A 111 -11.88 18.66 10.67
C LYS A 111 -11.34 18.94 12.08
N TYR A 112 -10.76 17.96 12.72
CA TYR A 112 -10.24 18.03 14.08
C TYR A 112 -8.78 17.57 14.15
N PRO A 113 -7.83 18.22 13.45
CA PRO A 113 -6.48 17.70 13.24
C PRO A 113 -5.64 17.60 14.51
N LYS A 114 -6.00 18.33 15.57
CA LYS A 114 -5.32 18.26 16.88
C LYS A 114 -5.82 17.12 17.76
N LYS A 115 -6.91 16.46 17.39
CA LYS A 115 -7.48 15.35 18.13
C LYS A 115 -7.05 14.04 17.50
N ILE A 116 -6.00 13.46 18.03
CA ILE A 116 -5.54 12.12 17.64
C ILE A 116 -6.56 11.11 18.18
N LEU A 117 -7.12 10.30 17.30
CA LEU A 117 -8.18 9.35 17.66
C LEU A 117 -7.61 7.99 18.05
N GLN A 118 -6.50 7.60 17.52
CA GLN A 118 -5.88 6.31 17.79
C GLN A 118 -4.42 6.29 17.34
N LEU A 119 -3.54 5.82 18.23
CA LEU A 119 -2.29 5.18 17.87
C LEU A 119 -2.65 3.69 17.81
N SER A 120 -2.82 3.15 16.61
CA SER A 120 -3.02 1.71 16.45
C SER A 120 -1.70 1.00 16.36
#